data_627b70df0129a624f71e2644c1fbe4f4
#
_entry.id   627b70df0129a624f71e2644c1fbe4f4
#
_cell.length_a   1.000
_cell.length_b   1.000
_cell.length_c   1.000
_cell.angle_alpha   90.00
_cell.angle_beta   90.00
_cell.angle_gamma   90.00
#
_symmetry.space_group_name_H-M   'P 1'
#
loop_
_entity.id
_entity.type
_entity.pdbx_description
1 polymer ?
#
loop_
_entity_poly.entity_id
_entity_poly.type
_entity_poly.pdbx_seq_one_letter_code
_entity_poly.pdbx_strand_id
1 'polypeptide(L)'
;DEDSVLDDDERLSGRDVGILVHALLERMPLDPARPSEECVRDAAAEWLAAAGLRPAAADLERAVTLTLAFWDSPVAGERTAPMALREAPFFFTQGDVMVSGIMDLVARGDDLWRIVDYKTNALKGRTPSELAVKYELQAVTYCLAALKAGAPEVRMDLVFLERPGDPATTKYAHADIPTLEGRLDEALDGLRRGRFPMRSGEACEVCPVADLCRDMARG
;
A
#
# COMPACT_ATOMS: atom_id res chain seq x y z
N ASP A 1 43.12 -18.83 -10.93
CA ASP A 1 41.72 -19.20 -10.66
C ASP A 1 41.06 -18.06 -9.92
N GLU A 2 40.88 -16.94 -10.65
CA GLU A 2 40.16 -15.72 -10.19
C GLU A 2 38.87 -15.58 -11.01
N ASP A 3 37.91 -16.48 -10.79
CA ASP A 3 36.60 -16.39 -11.45
C ASP A 3 35.49 -17.04 -10.58
N SER A 4 35.30 -16.50 -9.37
CA SER A 4 34.11 -16.89 -8.56
C SER A 4 33.63 -15.79 -7.61
N VAL A 5 33.55 -14.55 -8.07
CA VAL A 5 32.98 -13.45 -7.27
C VAL A 5 32.06 -12.62 -8.18
N LEU A 6 30.94 -13.14 -8.63
CA LEU A 6 29.83 -12.35 -9.19
C LEU A 6 28.55 -13.21 -9.20
N ASP A 7 28.07 -13.64 -8.06
CA ASP A 7 26.73 -14.21 -7.98
C ASP A 7 26.12 -14.00 -6.58
N ASP A 8 26.20 -12.76 -6.10
CA ASP A 8 25.37 -12.28 -4.99
C ASP A 8 24.19 -11.50 -5.60
N ASP A 9 23.33 -12.20 -6.33
CA ASP A 9 21.97 -11.75 -6.60
C ASP A 9 21.26 -11.60 -5.25
N GLU A 10 21.17 -10.36 -4.75
CA GLU A 10 20.65 -10.08 -3.45
C GLU A 10 19.13 -10.30 -3.45
N ARG A 11 18.64 -11.23 -2.61
CA ARG A 11 17.20 -11.46 -2.46
C ARG A 11 16.55 -10.21 -1.91
N LEU A 12 15.57 -9.70 -2.64
CA LEU A 12 14.75 -8.58 -2.17
C LEU A 12 13.88 -9.04 -1.00
N SER A 13 13.80 -8.22 0.03
CA SER A 13 12.80 -8.42 1.07
C SER A 13 11.38 -8.26 0.48
N GLY A 14 10.37 -8.81 1.13
CA GLY A 14 8.98 -8.60 0.70
C GLY A 14 8.59 -7.12 0.66
N ARG A 15 9.25 -6.27 1.48
CA ARG A 15 9.09 -4.81 1.46
C ARG A 15 9.67 -4.21 0.19
N ASP A 16 10.86 -4.63 -0.22
CA ASP A 16 11.54 -4.08 -1.40
C ASP A 16 10.79 -4.44 -2.69
N VAL A 17 10.28 -5.67 -2.79
CA VAL A 17 9.35 -6.08 -3.86
C VAL A 17 8.11 -5.17 -3.86
N GLY A 18 7.55 -4.85 -2.69
CA GLY A 18 6.44 -3.92 -2.56
C GLY A 18 6.78 -2.53 -3.10
N ILE A 19 7.90 -1.96 -2.70
CA ILE A 19 8.37 -0.65 -3.15
C ILE A 19 8.54 -0.64 -4.68
N LEU A 20 9.16 -1.68 -5.26
CA LEU A 20 9.32 -1.81 -6.70
C LEU A 20 7.97 -1.85 -7.42
N VAL A 21 7.01 -2.67 -6.95
CA VAL A 21 5.67 -2.77 -7.56
C VAL A 21 4.93 -1.43 -7.54
N HIS A 22 4.95 -0.69 -6.41
CA HIS A 22 4.34 0.64 -6.33
C HIS A 22 4.99 1.61 -7.32
N ALA A 23 6.33 1.64 -7.38
CA ALA A 23 7.05 2.48 -8.33
C ALA A 23 6.75 2.12 -9.79
N LEU A 24 6.56 0.84 -10.11
CA LEU A 24 6.15 0.41 -11.44
C LEU A 24 4.72 0.85 -11.76
N LEU A 25 3.77 0.64 -10.85
CA LEU A 25 2.39 1.07 -11.03
C LEU A 25 2.30 2.60 -11.18
N GLU A 26 3.10 3.37 -10.47
CA GLU A 26 3.18 4.82 -10.63
C GLU A 26 3.64 5.21 -12.03
N ARG A 27 4.66 4.53 -12.57
CA ARG A 27 5.33 4.89 -13.84
C ARG A 27 4.62 4.38 -15.10
N MET A 28 3.81 3.32 -14.97
CA MET A 28 3.10 2.76 -16.13
C MET A 28 2.26 3.83 -16.84
N PRO A 29 2.19 3.82 -18.17
CA PRO A 29 1.39 4.78 -18.93
C PRO A 29 -0.05 4.85 -18.46
N LEU A 30 -0.68 6.02 -18.61
CA LEU A 30 -2.12 6.24 -18.38
C LEU A 30 -2.93 5.70 -19.57
N ASP A 31 -2.66 4.47 -19.96
CA ASP A 31 -3.39 3.74 -20.98
C ASP A 31 -4.31 2.72 -20.28
N PRO A 32 -5.60 2.60 -20.68
CA PRO A 32 -6.47 1.55 -20.15
C PRO A 32 -5.98 0.14 -20.54
N ALA A 33 -5.22 0.02 -21.63
CA ALA A 33 -4.67 -1.26 -22.03
C ALA A 33 -3.63 -1.79 -21.04
N ARG A 34 -3.68 -3.09 -20.79
CA ARG A 34 -2.65 -3.78 -20.00
C ARG A 34 -1.29 -3.64 -20.70
N PRO A 35 -0.24 -3.18 -20.02
CA PRO A 35 1.10 -3.09 -20.61
C PRO A 35 1.63 -4.49 -20.95
N SER A 36 2.55 -4.55 -21.90
CA SER A 36 3.29 -5.79 -22.16
C SER A 36 4.23 -6.10 -21.00
N GLU A 37 4.51 -7.38 -20.83
CA GLU A 37 5.49 -7.82 -19.81
C GLU A 37 6.88 -7.20 -20.05
N GLU A 38 7.29 -7.06 -21.31
CA GLU A 38 8.53 -6.40 -21.70
C GLU A 38 8.57 -4.94 -21.22
N CYS A 39 7.49 -4.17 -21.43
CA CYS A 39 7.37 -2.79 -20.95
C CYS A 39 7.54 -2.70 -19.42
N VAL A 40 6.95 -3.62 -18.67
CA VAL A 40 7.08 -3.64 -17.20
C VAL A 40 8.50 -4.05 -16.78
N ARG A 41 9.14 -5.00 -17.48
CA ARG A 41 10.53 -5.40 -17.22
C ARG A 41 11.52 -4.27 -17.49
N ASP A 42 11.35 -3.55 -18.59
CA ASP A 42 12.21 -2.42 -18.93
C ASP A 42 12.12 -1.32 -17.87
N ALA A 43 10.89 -0.97 -17.44
CA ALA A 43 10.68 0.00 -16.36
C ALA A 43 11.27 -0.48 -15.03
N ALA A 44 11.19 -1.78 -14.73
CA ALA A 44 11.81 -2.36 -13.55
C ALA A 44 13.34 -2.29 -13.62
N ALA A 45 13.94 -2.61 -14.78
CA ALA A 45 15.38 -2.55 -14.98
C ALA A 45 15.91 -1.11 -14.81
N GLU A 46 15.22 -0.13 -15.36
CA GLU A 46 15.57 1.28 -15.18
C GLU A 46 15.51 1.71 -13.71
N TRP A 47 14.45 1.34 -13.00
CA TRP A 47 14.28 1.70 -11.60
C TRP A 47 15.36 1.05 -10.72
N LEU A 48 15.62 -0.24 -10.92
CA LEU A 48 16.63 -1.01 -10.19
C LEU A 48 18.04 -0.45 -10.44
N ALA A 49 18.36 -0.13 -11.70
CA ALA A 49 19.65 0.49 -12.05
C ALA A 49 19.83 1.83 -11.34
N ALA A 50 18.79 2.67 -11.32
CA ALA A 50 18.82 3.96 -10.62
C ALA A 50 18.96 3.81 -9.09
N ALA A 51 18.39 2.73 -8.50
CA ALA A 51 18.52 2.40 -7.09
C ALA A 51 19.84 1.68 -6.74
N GLY A 52 20.63 1.27 -7.73
CA GLY A 52 21.86 0.49 -7.52
C GLY A 52 21.58 -0.94 -7.03
N LEU A 53 20.38 -1.48 -7.29
CA LEU A 53 19.94 -2.80 -6.84
C LEU A 53 20.07 -3.83 -7.97
N ARG A 54 20.43 -5.06 -7.60
CA ARG A 54 20.48 -6.23 -8.50
C ARG A 54 19.69 -7.37 -7.84
N PRO A 55 18.38 -7.44 -8.04
CA PRO A 55 17.58 -8.47 -7.42
C PRO A 55 17.78 -9.83 -8.08
N ALA A 56 17.57 -10.90 -7.33
CA ALA A 56 17.45 -12.24 -7.88
C ALA A 56 16.33 -12.27 -8.94
N ALA A 57 16.53 -13.07 -10.01
CA ALA A 57 15.58 -13.17 -11.11
C ALA A 57 14.15 -13.49 -10.64
N ALA A 58 14.01 -14.35 -9.62
CA ALA A 58 12.70 -14.71 -9.06
C ALA A 58 11.97 -13.53 -8.41
N ASP A 59 12.68 -12.58 -7.80
CA ASP A 59 12.08 -11.41 -7.16
C ASP A 59 11.63 -10.39 -8.21
N LEU A 60 12.41 -10.22 -9.30
CA LEU A 60 12.02 -9.43 -10.46
C LEU A 60 10.76 -10.00 -11.12
N GLU A 61 10.75 -11.31 -11.42
CA GLU A 61 9.57 -11.99 -11.98
C GLU A 61 8.34 -11.79 -11.13
N ARG A 62 8.48 -11.91 -9.82
CA ARG A 62 7.39 -11.67 -8.88
C ARG A 62 6.89 -10.23 -8.96
N ALA A 63 7.78 -9.25 -8.99
CA ALA A 63 7.39 -7.84 -9.09
C ALA A 63 6.63 -7.55 -10.40
N VAL A 64 7.12 -8.07 -11.53
CA VAL A 64 6.47 -7.95 -12.84
C VAL A 64 5.09 -8.58 -12.83
N THR A 65 4.98 -9.81 -12.32
CA THR A 65 3.70 -10.54 -12.22
C THR A 65 2.68 -9.77 -11.38
N LEU A 66 3.07 -9.29 -10.18
CA LEU A 66 2.19 -8.52 -9.31
C LEU A 66 1.77 -7.19 -9.96
N THR A 67 2.69 -6.50 -10.64
CA THR A 67 2.38 -5.26 -11.35
C THR A 67 1.32 -5.48 -12.42
N LEU A 68 1.50 -6.51 -13.25
CA LEU A 68 0.56 -6.86 -14.32
C LEU A 68 -0.79 -7.32 -13.79
N ALA A 69 -0.81 -7.99 -12.65
CA ALA A 69 -2.03 -8.48 -12.03
C ALA A 69 -3.03 -7.36 -11.68
N PHE A 70 -2.54 -6.13 -11.47
CA PHE A 70 -3.44 -4.99 -11.23
C PHE A 70 -4.50 -4.81 -12.31
N TRP A 71 -4.16 -5.06 -13.61
CA TRP A 71 -5.11 -4.92 -14.72
C TRP A 71 -6.21 -5.98 -14.73
N ASP A 72 -6.08 -7.03 -13.94
CA ASP A 72 -7.13 -8.03 -13.70
C ASP A 72 -8.09 -7.61 -12.57
N SER A 73 -7.83 -6.46 -11.93
CA SER A 73 -8.70 -5.89 -10.91
C SER A 73 -9.90 -5.16 -11.52
N PRO A 74 -11.10 -5.24 -10.92
CA PRO A 74 -12.28 -4.50 -11.36
C PRO A 74 -12.12 -2.97 -11.24
N VAL A 75 -11.10 -2.50 -10.52
CA VAL A 75 -10.80 -1.06 -10.33
C VAL A 75 -9.63 -0.57 -11.18
N ALA A 76 -9.10 -1.39 -12.08
CA ALA A 76 -7.98 -1.00 -12.94
C ALA A 76 -8.28 0.24 -13.80
N GLY A 77 -9.54 0.41 -14.23
CA GLY A 77 -10.00 1.56 -14.99
C GLY A 77 -9.90 2.90 -14.27
N GLU A 78 -9.82 2.91 -12.95
CA GLU A 78 -9.71 4.15 -12.16
C GLU A 78 -8.41 4.93 -12.46
N ARG A 79 -7.36 4.25 -12.94
CA ARG A 79 -6.10 4.88 -13.36
C ARG A 79 -6.27 5.90 -14.49
N THR A 80 -7.26 5.70 -15.33
CA THR A 80 -7.52 6.51 -16.52
C THR A 80 -8.69 7.47 -16.35
N ALA A 81 -9.26 7.53 -15.15
CA ALA A 81 -10.30 8.50 -14.83
C ALA A 81 -9.77 9.94 -15.02
N PRO A 82 -10.58 10.89 -15.53
CA PRO A 82 -10.12 12.24 -15.89
C PRO A 82 -9.41 13.01 -14.77
N MET A 83 -9.72 12.71 -13.53
CA MET A 83 -9.14 13.34 -12.34
C MET A 83 -8.36 12.34 -11.47
N ALA A 84 -7.78 11.31 -12.09
CA ALA A 84 -6.95 10.34 -11.38
C ALA A 84 -5.59 10.93 -11.02
N LEU A 85 -5.20 10.78 -9.75
CA LEU A 85 -3.89 11.13 -9.21
C LEU A 85 -3.23 9.88 -8.66
N ARG A 86 -1.98 9.64 -9.01
CA ARG A 86 -1.14 8.57 -8.46
C ARG A 86 -0.20 9.15 -7.42
N GLU A 87 0.15 8.34 -6.42
CA GLU A 87 1.00 8.77 -5.30
C GLU A 87 0.55 10.14 -4.76
N ALA A 88 -0.78 10.27 -4.52
CA ALA A 88 -1.40 11.53 -4.14
C ALA A 88 -1.08 11.87 -2.68
N PRO A 89 -0.27 12.91 -2.39
CA PRO A 89 -0.01 13.31 -1.03
C PRO A 89 -1.24 13.93 -0.40
N PHE A 90 -1.42 13.69 0.89
CA PHE A 90 -2.45 14.35 1.69
C PHE A 90 -1.89 14.80 3.04
N PHE A 91 -2.52 15.78 3.62
CA PHE A 91 -2.35 16.15 5.02
C PHE A 91 -3.62 16.81 5.56
N PHE A 92 -3.88 16.59 6.84
CA PHE A 92 -4.94 17.28 7.58
C PHE A 92 -4.58 17.31 9.06
N THR A 93 -5.28 18.13 9.82
CA THR A 93 -5.11 18.17 11.28
C THR A 93 -6.22 17.39 11.98
N GLN A 94 -5.84 16.62 13.00
CA GLN A 94 -6.75 15.97 13.93
C GLN A 94 -6.41 16.41 15.35
N GLY A 95 -7.18 17.38 15.87
CA GLY A 95 -6.81 18.09 17.08
C GLY A 95 -5.51 18.87 16.88
N ASP A 96 -4.51 18.56 17.70
CA ASP A 96 -3.15 19.14 17.68
C ASP A 96 -2.15 18.34 16.83
N VAL A 97 -2.58 17.24 16.20
CA VAL A 97 -1.71 16.34 15.43
C VAL A 97 -1.89 16.59 13.94
N MET A 98 -0.77 16.77 13.23
CA MET A 98 -0.76 16.76 11.77
C MET A 98 -0.67 15.29 11.31
N VAL A 99 -1.66 14.88 10.51
CA VAL A 99 -1.71 13.57 9.86
C VAL A 99 -1.38 13.76 8.38
N SER A 100 -0.43 13.00 7.87
CA SER A 100 -0.03 13.04 6.47
C SER A 100 0.25 11.65 5.92
N GLY A 101 0.20 11.52 4.61
CA GLY A 101 0.50 10.28 3.92
C GLY A 101 0.41 10.44 2.41
N ILE A 102 0.49 9.33 1.72
CA ILE A 102 0.38 9.24 0.26
C ILE A 102 -0.63 8.14 -0.04
N MET A 103 -1.57 8.42 -0.94
CA MET A 103 -2.53 7.44 -1.47
C MET A 103 -2.03 6.97 -2.83
N ASP A 104 -1.99 5.68 -3.06
CA ASP A 104 -1.43 5.10 -4.30
C ASP A 104 -2.17 5.60 -5.55
N LEU A 105 -3.51 5.60 -5.50
CA LEU A 105 -4.35 6.10 -6.58
C LEU A 105 -5.63 6.72 -6.02
N VAL A 106 -5.96 7.92 -6.48
CA VAL A 106 -7.22 8.62 -6.17
C VAL A 106 -7.87 9.06 -7.46
N ALA A 107 -9.07 8.59 -7.75
CA ALA A 107 -9.92 9.07 -8.83
C ALA A 107 -11.02 9.96 -8.24
N ARG A 108 -11.03 11.24 -8.60
CA ARG A 108 -11.99 12.22 -8.08
C ARG A 108 -13.18 12.35 -9.03
N GLY A 109 -14.34 11.96 -8.57
CA GLY A 109 -15.61 12.19 -9.26
C GLY A 109 -16.47 13.21 -8.52
N ASP A 110 -17.52 13.72 -9.16
CA ASP A 110 -18.40 14.75 -8.59
C ASP A 110 -19.14 14.23 -7.35
N ASP A 111 -19.64 13.00 -7.40
CA ASP A 111 -20.41 12.39 -6.29
C ASP A 111 -19.60 11.41 -5.45
N LEU A 112 -18.59 10.79 -6.02
CA LEU A 112 -17.83 9.71 -5.40
C LEU A 112 -16.34 9.79 -5.74
N TRP A 113 -15.49 9.91 -4.72
CA TRP A 113 -14.06 9.69 -4.89
C TRP A 113 -13.72 8.23 -4.63
N ARG A 114 -12.83 7.68 -5.45
CA ARG A 114 -12.33 6.31 -5.33
C ARG A 114 -10.86 6.33 -4.98
N ILE A 115 -10.52 5.63 -3.91
CA ILE A 115 -9.15 5.42 -3.47
C ILE A 115 -8.82 3.96 -3.73
N VAL A 116 -7.71 3.69 -4.39
CA VAL A 116 -7.18 2.33 -4.57
C VAL A 116 -5.82 2.27 -3.92
N ASP A 117 -5.61 1.26 -3.10
CA ASP A 117 -4.35 1.01 -2.40
C ASP A 117 -3.88 -0.41 -2.71
N TYR A 118 -2.65 -0.54 -3.22
CA TYR A 118 -2.09 -1.80 -3.67
C TYR A 118 -1.41 -2.55 -2.55
N LYS A 119 -1.66 -3.86 -2.46
CA LYS A 119 -1.05 -4.73 -1.45
C LYS A 119 -0.32 -5.90 -2.12
N THR A 120 0.98 -5.98 -1.91
CA THR A 120 1.86 -7.05 -2.42
C THR A 120 2.00 -8.22 -1.44
N ASN A 121 1.34 -8.14 -0.28
CA ASN A 121 1.38 -9.16 0.74
C ASN A 121 0.76 -10.47 0.25
N ALA A 122 1.45 -11.58 0.52
CA ALA A 122 0.88 -12.91 0.27
C ALA A 122 -0.35 -13.15 1.15
N LEU A 123 -1.39 -13.71 0.55
CA LEU A 123 -2.65 -14.02 1.24
C LEU A 123 -2.50 -15.18 2.24
N LYS A 124 -1.58 -16.11 2.00
CA LYS A 124 -1.32 -17.28 2.88
C LYS A 124 -2.61 -18.04 3.23
N GLY A 125 -3.49 -18.23 2.24
CA GLY A 125 -4.76 -18.93 2.39
C GLY A 125 -5.92 -18.10 2.97
N ARG A 126 -5.69 -16.84 3.33
CA ARG A 126 -6.73 -15.91 3.80
C ARG A 126 -7.42 -15.22 2.63
N THR A 127 -8.59 -14.66 2.87
CA THR A 127 -9.27 -13.79 1.92
C THR A 127 -8.73 -12.35 2.01
N PRO A 128 -8.89 -11.53 0.95
CA PRO A 128 -8.58 -10.11 1.00
C PRO A 128 -9.26 -9.39 2.17
N SER A 129 -10.54 -9.67 2.43
CA SER A 129 -11.30 -9.07 3.52
C SER A 129 -10.74 -9.42 4.91
N GLU A 130 -10.29 -10.64 5.14
CA GLU A 130 -9.65 -11.03 6.40
C GLU A 130 -8.31 -10.31 6.62
N LEU A 131 -7.56 -10.09 5.53
CA LEU A 131 -6.31 -9.34 5.61
C LEU A 131 -6.53 -7.83 5.74
N ALA A 132 -7.59 -7.29 5.16
CA ALA A 132 -7.91 -5.87 5.19
C ALA A 132 -8.04 -5.31 6.61
N VAL A 133 -8.41 -6.15 7.60
CA VAL A 133 -8.49 -5.76 9.01
C VAL A 133 -7.17 -5.16 9.51
N LYS A 134 -6.01 -5.62 9.02
CA LYS A 134 -4.71 -5.07 9.38
C LYS A 134 -4.50 -3.62 8.89
N TYR A 135 -5.25 -3.20 7.89
CA TYR A 135 -5.15 -1.89 7.24
C TYR A 135 -6.33 -0.97 7.58
N GLU A 136 -7.14 -1.35 8.57
CA GLU A 136 -8.34 -0.61 8.95
C GLU A 136 -8.04 0.85 9.30
N LEU A 137 -7.00 1.11 10.09
CA LEU A 137 -6.61 2.49 10.45
C LEU A 137 -6.12 3.28 9.24
N GLN A 138 -5.41 2.65 8.30
CA GLN A 138 -5.00 3.26 7.04
C GLN A 138 -6.24 3.64 6.22
N ALA A 139 -7.21 2.72 6.09
CA ALA A 139 -8.45 2.98 5.37
C ALA A 139 -9.25 4.14 5.98
N VAL A 140 -9.39 4.16 7.31
CA VAL A 140 -10.01 5.27 8.06
C VAL A 140 -9.31 6.59 7.75
N THR A 141 -7.98 6.62 7.83
CA THR A 141 -7.17 7.82 7.61
C THR A 141 -7.30 8.35 6.19
N TYR A 142 -7.24 7.48 5.19
CA TYR A 142 -7.35 7.86 3.78
C TYR A 142 -8.75 8.36 3.43
N CYS A 143 -9.79 7.64 3.87
CA CYS A 143 -11.16 8.06 3.65
C CYS A 143 -11.46 9.39 4.36
N LEU A 144 -11.02 9.57 5.61
CA LEU A 144 -11.18 10.83 6.34
C LEU A 144 -10.47 11.99 5.64
N ALA A 145 -9.25 11.79 5.13
CA ALA A 145 -8.52 12.80 4.37
C ALA A 145 -9.29 13.24 3.12
N ALA A 146 -9.84 12.29 2.36
CA ALA A 146 -10.62 12.59 1.17
C ALA A 146 -11.93 13.32 1.48
N LEU A 147 -12.66 12.88 2.54
CA LEU A 147 -13.90 13.55 2.99
C LEU A 147 -13.62 14.98 3.46
N LYS A 148 -12.54 15.20 4.24
CA LYS A 148 -12.10 16.54 4.67
C LYS A 148 -11.65 17.42 3.48
N ALA A 149 -11.15 16.80 2.40
CA ALA A 149 -10.80 17.49 1.16
C ALA A 149 -12.01 17.82 0.27
N GLY A 150 -13.23 17.47 0.70
CA GLY A 150 -14.48 17.82 0.02
C GLY A 150 -15.13 16.69 -0.77
N ALA A 151 -14.66 15.45 -0.67
CA ALA A 151 -15.36 14.31 -1.28
C ALA A 151 -16.75 14.15 -0.65
N PRO A 152 -17.86 14.07 -1.44
CA PRO A 152 -19.19 13.81 -0.92
C PRO A 152 -19.29 12.39 -0.33
N GLU A 153 -18.78 11.42 -1.08
CA GLU A 153 -18.63 10.03 -0.68
C GLU A 153 -17.23 9.52 -1.08
N VAL A 154 -16.74 8.53 -0.36
CA VAL A 154 -15.46 7.87 -0.64
C VAL A 154 -15.68 6.36 -0.66
N ARG A 155 -15.18 5.72 -1.71
CA ARG A 155 -14.98 4.29 -1.77
C ARG A 155 -13.48 4.01 -1.76
N MET A 156 -13.04 3.15 -0.85
CA MET A 156 -11.66 2.67 -0.83
C MET A 156 -11.62 1.18 -1.11
N ASP A 157 -10.75 0.80 -2.03
CA ASP A 157 -10.51 -0.56 -2.45
C ASP A 157 -9.05 -0.95 -2.11
N LEU A 158 -8.87 -1.90 -1.19
CA LEU A 158 -7.59 -2.55 -0.96
C LEU A 158 -7.45 -3.70 -1.95
N VAL A 159 -6.55 -3.55 -2.91
CA VAL A 159 -6.30 -4.53 -3.97
C VAL A 159 -5.09 -5.37 -3.63
N PHE A 160 -5.32 -6.59 -3.13
CA PHE A 160 -4.25 -7.56 -2.96
C PHE A 160 -3.88 -8.15 -4.32
N LEU A 161 -2.69 -7.81 -4.82
CA LEU A 161 -2.27 -8.16 -6.19
C LEU A 161 -2.09 -9.66 -6.42
N GLU A 162 -2.05 -10.47 -5.37
CA GLU A 162 -2.13 -11.94 -5.48
C GLU A 162 -3.54 -12.43 -5.85
N ARG A 163 -4.59 -11.64 -5.56
CA ARG A 163 -5.99 -11.89 -5.91
C ARG A 163 -6.70 -10.58 -6.28
N PRO A 164 -6.32 -9.95 -7.40
CA PRO A 164 -6.78 -8.59 -7.75
C PRO A 164 -8.28 -8.52 -8.06
N GLY A 165 -8.90 -9.63 -8.46
CA GLY A 165 -10.32 -9.68 -8.79
C GLY A 165 -11.28 -9.57 -7.59
N ASP A 166 -10.77 -9.59 -6.35
CA ASP A 166 -11.56 -9.59 -5.12
C ASP A 166 -11.05 -8.50 -4.14
N PRO A 167 -11.18 -7.19 -4.48
CA PRO A 167 -10.73 -6.12 -3.61
C PRO A 167 -11.56 -6.05 -2.32
N ALA A 168 -10.90 -5.78 -1.20
CA ALA A 168 -11.60 -5.46 0.04
C ALA A 168 -12.06 -4.01 0.01
N THR A 169 -13.36 -3.80 -0.06
CA THR A 169 -13.97 -2.48 -0.27
C THR A 169 -14.58 -1.94 1.01
N THR A 170 -14.34 -0.65 1.29
CA THR A 170 -15.06 0.15 2.28
C THR A 170 -15.65 1.40 1.64
N LYS A 171 -16.75 1.93 2.22
CA LYS A 171 -17.39 3.17 1.77
C LYS A 171 -17.75 4.03 2.96
N TYR A 172 -17.57 5.34 2.80
CA TYR A 172 -17.97 6.35 3.78
C TYR A 172 -18.52 7.57 3.08
N ALA A 173 -19.47 8.22 3.74
CA ALA A 173 -20.06 9.48 3.33
C ALA A 173 -19.62 10.61 4.29
N HIS A 174 -19.91 11.84 3.94
CA HIS A 174 -19.58 13.02 4.77
C HIS A 174 -20.17 12.91 6.20
N ALA A 175 -21.31 12.26 6.35
CA ALA A 175 -21.94 12.02 7.67
C ALA A 175 -21.11 11.11 8.60
N ASP A 176 -20.18 10.30 8.04
CA ASP A 176 -19.35 9.38 8.81
C ASP A 176 -18.12 10.05 9.42
N ILE A 177 -17.80 11.30 9.05
CA ILE A 177 -16.61 12.02 9.53
C ILE A 177 -16.47 11.94 11.06
N PRO A 178 -17.49 12.21 11.90
CA PRO A 178 -17.31 12.14 13.35
C PRO A 178 -16.91 10.74 13.84
N THR A 179 -17.44 9.70 13.22
CA THR A 179 -17.09 8.30 13.54
C THR A 179 -15.64 7.98 13.19
N LEU A 180 -15.19 8.41 12.00
CA LEU A 180 -13.83 8.20 11.55
C LEU A 180 -12.83 8.99 12.40
N GLU A 181 -13.16 10.23 12.75
CA GLU A 181 -12.36 11.06 13.66
C GLU A 181 -12.21 10.38 15.03
N GLY A 182 -13.30 9.86 15.59
CA GLY A 182 -13.27 9.12 16.86
C GLY A 182 -12.33 7.91 16.82
N ARG A 183 -12.34 7.15 15.74
CA ARG A 183 -11.43 5.99 15.55
C ARG A 183 -9.97 6.43 15.42
N LEU A 184 -9.71 7.52 14.73
CA LEU A 184 -8.37 8.08 14.61
C LEU A 184 -7.89 8.64 15.97
N ASP A 185 -8.75 9.32 16.72
CA ASP A 185 -8.45 9.85 18.06
C ASP A 185 -8.10 8.76 19.05
N GLU A 186 -8.79 7.61 19.03
CA GLU A 186 -8.43 6.44 19.85
C GLU A 186 -7.00 5.96 19.58
N ALA A 187 -6.60 5.91 18.31
CA ALA A 187 -5.25 5.53 17.93
C ALA A 187 -4.21 6.57 18.38
N LEU A 188 -4.49 7.86 18.17
CA LEU A 188 -3.63 8.98 18.58
C LEU A 188 -3.50 9.08 20.11
N ASP A 189 -4.56 8.82 20.85
CA ASP A 189 -4.54 8.76 22.32
C ASP A 189 -3.58 7.70 22.86
N GLY A 190 -3.48 6.56 22.19
CA GLY A 190 -2.50 5.53 22.49
C GLY A 190 -1.07 6.08 22.38
N LEU A 191 -0.77 6.78 21.29
CA LEU A 191 0.54 7.42 21.06
C LEU A 191 0.83 8.52 22.09
N ARG A 192 -0.12 9.43 22.32
CA ARG A 192 0.03 10.54 23.31
C ARG A 192 0.31 10.06 24.72
N ARG A 193 -0.27 8.93 25.12
CA ARG A 193 -0.09 8.33 26.45
C ARG A 193 1.10 7.39 26.53
N GLY A 194 1.90 7.28 25.46
CA GLY A 194 3.04 6.34 25.40
C GLY A 194 2.62 4.88 25.56
N ARG A 195 1.38 4.54 25.20
CA ARG A 195 0.85 3.18 25.28
C ARG A 195 1.13 2.41 24.01
N PHE A 196 2.14 1.59 24.06
CA PHE A 196 2.54 0.72 22.96
C PHE A 196 2.36 -0.76 23.39
N PRO A 197 1.12 -1.27 23.40
CA PRO A 197 0.88 -2.65 23.82
C PRO A 197 1.62 -3.60 22.88
N MET A 198 2.37 -4.53 23.46
CA MET A 198 3.00 -5.58 22.70
C MET A 198 1.96 -6.40 21.96
N ARG A 199 2.16 -6.59 20.67
CA ARG A 199 1.35 -7.47 19.82
C ARG A 199 2.31 -8.43 19.14
N SER A 200 2.39 -9.66 19.61
CA SER A 200 3.14 -10.71 18.92
C SER A 200 2.46 -11.07 17.60
N GLY A 201 3.24 -11.31 16.57
CA GLY A 201 2.73 -11.68 15.25
C GLY A 201 3.81 -11.65 14.18
N GLU A 202 3.43 -11.85 12.93
CA GLU A 202 4.33 -11.88 11.76
C GLU A 202 5.23 -10.62 11.67
N ALA A 203 4.73 -9.46 12.10
CA ALA A 203 5.51 -8.22 12.12
C ALA A 203 6.75 -8.29 13.01
N CYS A 204 6.79 -9.20 14.01
CA CYS A 204 7.95 -9.36 14.89
C CYS A 204 9.18 -9.94 14.17
N GLU A 205 8.99 -10.64 13.05
CA GLU A 205 10.08 -11.24 12.27
C GLU A 205 10.99 -10.16 11.64
N VAL A 206 10.42 -8.99 11.34
CA VAL A 206 11.14 -7.87 10.72
C VAL A 206 11.15 -6.61 11.59
N CYS A 207 10.73 -6.70 12.83
CA CYS A 207 10.63 -5.57 13.75
C CYS A 207 12.02 -5.20 14.31
N PRO A 208 12.50 -3.96 14.09
CA PRO A 208 13.83 -3.55 14.56
C PRO A 208 13.96 -3.49 16.09
N VAL A 209 12.84 -3.55 16.82
CA VAL A 209 12.81 -3.53 18.31
C VAL A 209 12.26 -4.83 18.90
N ALA A 210 12.23 -5.92 18.13
CA ALA A 210 11.65 -7.19 18.57
C ALA A 210 12.33 -7.74 19.84
N ASP A 211 13.64 -7.64 19.94
CA ASP A 211 14.41 -8.14 21.07
C ASP A 211 14.13 -7.32 22.34
N LEU A 212 14.14 -6.00 22.23
CA LEU A 212 13.78 -5.10 23.34
C LEU A 212 12.35 -5.38 23.84
N CYS A 213 11.42 -5.61 22.89
CA CYS A 213 10.04 -5.92 23.21
C CYS A 213 9.89 -7.26 23.94
N ARG A 214 10.67 -8.29 23.57
CA ARG A 214 10.70 -9.59 24.27
C ARG A 214 11.27 -9.51 25.67
N ASP A 215 12.30 -8.70 25.88
CA ASP A 215 12.93 -8.50 27.18
C ASP A 215 11.99 -7.80 28.15
N MET A 216 11.24 -6.80 27.68
CA MET A 216 10.21 -6.12 28.49
C MET A 216 9.04 -7.04 28.86
N ALA A 217 8.79 -8.13 28.12
CA ALA A 217 7.76 -9.11 28.46
C ALA A 217 8.17 -10.09 29.57
N ARG A 218 9.46 -10.18 29.85
CA ARG A 218 10.03 -11.12 30.83
C ARG A 218 10.27 -10.50 32.22
N GLY A 219 10.16 -9.19 32.34
CA GLY A 219 10.30 -8.42 33.60
C GLY A 219 8.95 -8.01 34.13
#